data_3b2abe6a9e3c7b4e5471be07bf6ee563
#
_entry.id   3b2abe6a9e3c7b4e5471be07bf6ee563
#
_cell.length_a   1.000
_cell.length_b   1.000
_cell.length_c   1.000
_cell.angle_alpha   90.00
_cell.angle_beta   90.00
_cell.angle_gamma   90.00
#
_symmetry.space_group_name_H-M   'P 1'
#
loop_
_entity.id
_entity.type
_entity.pdbx_description
1 polymer ?
#
loop_
_entity_poly.entity_id
_entity_poly.type
_entity_poly.pdbx_seq_one_letter_code
_entity_poly.pdbx_strand_id
1 'polypeptide(L)'
;MEQVYLVFCNSKLPLSPIIRAVTRGRWSHVALICDAASVLEATGAHGVTKTPLEALIKRSTEHCIVEVDVPRGTFNKLKTAGQSQLGKKYDWWGILGLSLNRDWQDPSDWWCSEYVAWMFEQAGSPLIRASAVHRVTPEDLWKLPFKVVYSS
;
A
#
# COMPACT_ATOMS: atom_id res chain seq x y z
N MET A 1 -5.73 0.11 22.33
CA MET A 1 -5.70 0.12 20.84
C MET A 1 -5.58 1.56 20.35
N GLU A 2 -4.99 1.78 19.21
CA GLU A 2 -5.02 3.03 18.46
C GLU A 2 -5.44 2.73 17.02
N GLN A 3 -5.95 3.73 16.32
CA GLN A 3 -6.40 3.60 14.94
C GLN A 3 -5.33 4.13 14.00
N VAL A 4 -5.07 3.37 12.95
CA VAL A 4 -4.30 3.80 11.78
C VAL A 4 -5.18 3.70 10.55
N TYR A 5 -4.87 4.48 9.53
CA TYR A 5 -5.72 4.59 8.35
C TYR A 5 -4.96 4.23 7.08
N LEU A 6 -5.60 3.43 6.24
CA LEU A 6 -5.15 3.14 4.89
C LEU A 6 -6.10 3.77 3.90
N VAL A 7 -5.57 4.27 2.80
CA VAL A 7 -6.35 4.71 1.65
C VAL A 7 -6.14 3.75 0.50
N PHE A 8 -7.22 3.18 0.00
CA PHE A 8 -7.28 2.39 -1.23
C PHE A 8 -7.80 3.31 -2.33
N CYS A 9 -7.21 3.23 -3.51
CA CYS A 9 -7.67 4.05 -4.63
C CYS A 9 -7.42 3.40 -5.99
N ASN A 10 -8.09 3.93 -7.00
CA ASN A 10 -7.85 3.66 -8.40
C ASN A 10 -7.21 4.88 -9.04
N SER A 11 -5.97 4.74 -9.47
CA SER A 11 -5.22 5.79 -10.15
C SER A 11 -5.80 6.08 -11.54
N LYS A 12 -5.76 7.34 -11.95
CA LYS A 12 -6.02 7.80 -13.33
C LYS A 12 -4.89 7.42 -14.29
N LEU A 13 -3.78 6.88 -13.79
CA LEU A 13 -2.64 6.48 -14.61
C LEU A 13 -3.00 5.30 -15.54
N PRO A 14 -2.40 5.22 -16.76
CA PRO A 14 -2.72 4.19 -17.75
C PRO A 14 -2.51 2.75 -17.26
N LEU A 15 -1.61 2.53 -16.30
CA LEU A 15 -1.31 1.21 -15.75
C LEU A 15 -2.31 0.71 -14.68
N SER A 16 -3.15 1.60 -14.15
CA SER A 16 -4.15 1.21 -13.13
C SER A 16 -5.08 0.08 -13.58
N PRO A 17 -5.65 0.10 -14.81
CA PRO A 17 -6.45 -1.01 -15.30
C PRO A 17 -5.67 -2.33 -15.42
N ILE A 18 -4.39 -2.26 -15.79
CA ILE A 18 -3.51 -3.43 -15.89
C ILE A 18 -3.28 -4.02 -14.51
N ILE A 19 -2.95 -3.20 -13.51
CA ILE A 19 -2.77 -3.65 -12.13
C ILE A 19 -4.04 -4.35 -11.63
N ARG A 20 -5.22 -3.77 -11.82
CA ARG A 20 -6.49 -4.38 -11.44
C ARG A 20 -6.76 -5.70 -12.16
N ALA A 21 -6.46 -5.78 -13.45
CA ALA A 21 -6.63 -7.01 -14.22
C ALA A 21 -5.69 -8.12 -13.73
N VAL A 22 -4.42 -7.79 -13.48
CA VAL A 22 -3.40 -8.73 -12.98
C VAL A 22 -3.73 -9.22 -11.58
N THR A 23 -4.13 -8.32 -10.68
CA THR A 23 -4.45 -8.64 -9.28
C THR A 23 -5.88 -9.15 -9.10
N ARG A 24 -6.71 -9.08 -10.15
CA ARG A 24 -8.14 -9.42 -10.12
C ARG A 24 -8.90 -8.68 -9.02
N GLY A 25 -8.45 -7.46 -8.71
CA GLY A 25 -8.92 -6.68 -7.59
C GLY A 25 -9.68 -5.42 -8.00
N ARG A 26 -10.45 -4.89 -7.05
CA ARG A 26 -11.16 -3.62 -7.18
C ARG A 26 -10.19 -2.44 -7.21
N TRP A 27 -9.13 -2.50 -6.40
CA TRP A 27 -8.22 -1.39 -6.16
C TRP A 27 -6.87 -1.59 -6.86
N SER A 28 -6.33 -0.52 -7.42
CA SER A 28 -5.01 -0.52 -8.06
C SER A 28 -3.89 -0.04 -7.15
N HIS A 29 -4.22 0.59 -6.02
CA HIS A 29 -3.25 1.24 -5.14
C HIS A 29 -3.72 1.29 -3.70
N VAL A 30 -2.75 1.23 -2.76
CA VAL A 30 -2.97 1.40 -1.33
C VAL A 30 -1.81 2.20 -0.73
N ALA A 31 -2.10 3.06 0.25
CA ALA A 31 -1.12 3.86 0.96
C ALA A 31 -1.47 3.99 2.45
N LEU A 32 -0.45 4.23 3.29
CA LEU A 32 -0.63 4.52 4.70
C LEU A 32 -0.81 6.03 4.91
N ILE A 33 -1.89 6.45 5.55
CA ILE A 33 -2.04 7.83 6.02
C ILE A 33 -1.11 8.03 7.21
N CYS A 34 -0.08 8.84 7.05
CA CYS A 34 1.00 8.99 8.04
C CYS A 34 0.90 10.26 8.88
N ASP A 35 0.05 11.20 8.47
CA ASP A 35 -0.36 12.39 9.24
C ASP A 35 -1.67 12.95 8.66
N ALA A 36 -2.16 14.05 9.20
CA ALA A 36 -3.45 14.65 8.80
C ALA A 36 -3.53 15.04 7.31
N ALA A 37 -2.41 15.19 6.64
CA ALA A 37 -2.35 15.73 5.27
C ALA A 37 -1.49 14.90 4.31
N SER A 38 -0.88 13.79 4.75
CA SER A 38 0.09 13.06 3.94
C SER A 38 -0.05 11.54 4.06
N VAL A 39 0.38 10.87 3.00
CA VAL A 39 0.49 9.43 2.92
C VAL A 39 1.94 8.98 2.65
N LEU A 40 2.27 7.77 3.10
CA LEU A 40 3.45 7.04 2.68
C LEU A 40 3.01 6.00 1.66
N GLU A 41 3.63 6.00 0.49
CA GLU A 41 3.24 5.16 -0.64
C GLU A 41 4.44 4.77 -1.51
N ALA A 42 4.29 3.66 -2.24
CA ALA A 42 5.19 3.28 -3.33
C ALA A 42 4.45 3.47 -4.66
N THR A 43 5.00 4.31 -5.55
CA THR A 43 4.41 4.60 -6.85
C THR A 43 5.38 4.31 -7.98
N GLY A 44 4.85 3.89 -9.12
CA GLY A 44 5.66 3.61 -10.31
C GLY A 44 6.43 4.81 -10.85
N ALA A 45 5.95 6.03 -10.61
CA ALA A 45 6.59 7.25 -11.09
C ALA A 45 7.73 7.73 -10.16
N HIS A 46 7.57 7.56 -8.85
CA HIS A 46 8.46 8.17 -7.86
C HIS A 46 9.05 7.18 -6.85
N GLY A 47 8.70 5.88 -6.95
CA GLY A 47 9.09 4.89 -5.94
C GLY A 47 8.41 5.14 -4.60
N VAL A 48 9.14 4.88 -3.52
CA VAL A 48 8.67 5.13 -2.15
C VAL A 48 8.77 6.62 -1.83
N THR A 49 7.65 7.23 -1.51
CA THR A 49 7.54 8.68 -1.31
C THR A 49 6.52 9.05 -0.24
N LYS A 50 6.68 10.22 0.35
CA LYS A 50 5.67 10.89 1.15
C LYS A 50 4.92 11.88 0.27
N THR A 51 3.63 11.66 0.08
CA THR A 51 2.79 12.45 -0.84
C THR A 51 1.67 13.15 -0.06
N PRO A 52 1.28 14.39 -0.42
CA PRO A 52 0.07 15.00 0.14
C PRO A 52 -1.16 14.14 -0.18
N LEU A 53 -2.01 13.88 0.82
CA LEU A 53 -3.24 13.10 0.66
C LEU A 53 -4.15 13.69 -0.43
N GLU A 54 -4.26 15.01 -0.48
CA GLU A 54 -5.02 15.72 -1.52
C GLU A 54 -4.50 15.42 -2.93
N ALA A 55 -3.19 15.34 -3.12
CA ALA A 55 -2.58 15.01 -4.41
C ALA A 55 -2.90 13.56 -4.83
N LEU A 56 -2.88 12.62 -3.88
CA LEU A 56 -3.31 11.25 -4.11
C LEU A 56 -4.78 11.19 -4.54
N ILE A 57 -5.66 11.89 -3.84
CA ILE A 57 -7.10 11.93 -4.15
C ILE A 57 -7.35 12.55 -5.53
N LYS A 58 -6.68 13.65 -5.87
CA LYS A 58 -6.83 14.31 -7.19
C LYS A 58 -6.45 13.42 -8.37
N ARG A 59 -5.45 12.55 -8.20
CA ARG A 59 -5.03 11.62 -9.26
C ARG A 59 -5.82 10.31 -9.27
N SER A 60 -6.78 10.15 -8.37
CA SER A 60 -7.62 8.96 -8.25
C SER A 60 -8.98 9.17 -8.93
N THR A 61 -9.54 8.09 -9.48
CA THR A 61 -10.92 8.08 -9.99
C THR A 61 -11.94 7.81 -8.90
N GLU A 62 -11.55 6.98 -7.94
CA GLU A 62 -12.31 6.66 -6.73
C GLU A 62 -11.32 6.32 -5.60
N HIS A 63 -11.73 6.49 -4.36
CA HIS A 63 -10.93 6.14 -3.19
C HIS A 63 -11.79 5.70 -2.02
N CYS A 64 -11.19 4.95 -1.12
CA CYS A 64 -11.81 4.47 0.11
C CYS A 64 -10.79 4.53 1.25
N ILE A 65 -11.20 5.06 2.39
CA ILE A 65 -10.37 5.08 3.61
C ILE A 65 -10.91 4.04 4.57
N VAL A 66 -10.00 3.23 5.08
CA VAL A 66 -10.30 2.21 6.08
C VAL A 66 -9.52 2.47 7.36
N GLU A 67 -10.14 2.10 8.48
CA GLU A 67 -9.58 2.16 9.81
C GLU A 67 -9.08 0.76 10.22
N VAL A 68 -7.87 0.71 10.76
CA VAL A 68 -7.21 -0.51 11.25
C VAL A 68 -6.88 -0.30 12.72
N ASP A 69 -7.43 -1.15 13.58
CA ASP A 69 -7.09 -1.16 15.01
C ASP A 69 -5.73 -1.83 15.23
N VAL A 70 -4.84 -1.17 15.94
CA VAL A 70 -3.50 -1.67 16.25
C VAL A 70 -3.14 -1.43 17.72
N PRO A 71 -2.17 -2.16 18.29
CA PRO A 71 -1.64 -1.86 19.61
C PRO A 71 -1.10 -0.44 19.71
N ARG A 72 -1.22 0.19 20.87
CA ARG A 72 -0.67 1.54 21.11
C ARG A 72 0.82 1.63 20.80
N GLY A 73 1.22 2.72 20.16
CA GLY A 73 2.60 2.96 19.73
C GLY A 73 2.96 2.34 18.38
N THR A 74 2.06 1.58 17.76
CA THR A 74 2.28 0.98 16.44
C THR A 74 2.37 2.04 15.35
N PHE A 75 1.56 3.10 15.42
CA PHE A 75 1.55 4.17 14.41
C PHE A 75 2.93 4.83 14.24
N ASN A 76 3.61 5.13 15.35
CA ASN A 76 4.95 5.71 15.29
C ASN A 76 5.96 4.74 14.67
N LYS A 77 5.87 3.45 14.97
CA LYS A 77 6.71 2.41 14.36
C LYS A 77 6.46 2.27 12.86
N LEU A 78 5.18 2.30 12.43
CA LEU A 78 4.80 2.30 11.02
C LEU A 78 5.42 3.48 10.27
N LYS A 79 5.30 4.69 10.83
CA LYS A 79 5.91 5.90 10.25
C LYS A 79 7.42 5.78 10.15
N THR A 80 8.09 5.35 11.21
CA THR A 80 9.54 5.19 11.22
C THR A 80 9.99 4.16 10.18
N ALA A 81 9.35 3.00 10.13
CA ALA A 81 9.64 1.98 9.13
C ALA A 81 9.42 2.51 7.71
N GLY A 82 8.27 3.14 7.45
CA GLY A 82 7.96 3.69 6.13
C GLY A 82 8.94 4.76 5.68
N GLN A 83 9.28 5.69 6.56
CA GLN A 83 10.22 6.76 6.26
C GLN A 83 11.64 6.25 5.99
N SER A 84 12.04 5.12 6.58
CA SER A 84 13.35 4.49 6.33
C SER A 84 13.53 4.01 4.89
N GLN A 85 12.45 3.83 4.15
CA GLN A 85 12.45 3.32 2.77
C GLN A 85 12.28 4.42 1.72
N LEU A 86 12.14 5.69 2.13
CA LEU A 86 11.97 6.81 1.19
C LEU A 86 13.11 6.83 0.15
N GLY A 87 12.72 7.03 -1.12
CA GLY A 87 13.65 7.07 -2.25
C GLY A 87 13.91 5.71 -2.92
N LYS A 88 13.47 4.59 -2.37
CA LYS A 88 13.53 3.29 -3.05
C LYS A 88 12.61 3.24 -4.26
N LYS A 89 12.98 2.43 -5.26
CA LYS A 89 12.25 2.33 -6.52
C LYS A 89 10.99 1.48 -6.40
N TYR A 90 10.15 1.55 -7.43
CA TYR A 90 8.94 0.73 -7.54
C TYR A 90 9.23 -0.59 -8.25
N ASP A 91 8.76 -1.70 -7.70
CA ASP A 91 8.97 -3.04 -8.25
C ASP A 91 8.01 -3.37 -9.41
N TRP A 92 8.37 -2.91 -10.61
CA TRP A 92 7.64 -3.25 -11.83
C TRP A 92 7.76 -4.72 -12.21
N TRP A 93 8.92 -5.34 -11.95
CA TRP A 93 9.18 -6.73 -12.27
C TRP A 93 8.39 -7.68 -11.37
N GLY A 94 8.21 -7.34 -10.10
CA GLY A 94 7.38 -8.09 -9.17
C GLY A 94 5.92 -8.15 -9.62
N ILE A 95 5.35 -7.03 -10.13
CA ILE A 95 3.99 -7.01 -10.69
C ILE A 95 3.88 -7.92 -11.92
N LEU A 96 4.85 -7.86 -12.83
CA LEU A 96 4.86 -8.72 -14.01
C LEU A 96 5.05 -10.19 -13.62
N GLY A 97 5.92 -10.49 -12.65
CA GLY A 97 6.11 -11.83 -12.10
C GLY A 97 4.83 -12.38 -11.48
N LEU A 98 4.06 -11.55 -10.78
CA LEU A 98 2.77 -11.94 -10.21
C LEU A 98 1.79 -12.38 -11.31
N SER A 99 1.73 -11.65 -12.44
CA SER A 99 0.85 -11.97 -13.57
C SER A 99 1.20 -13.31 -14.23
N LEU A 100 2.49 -13.67 -14.21
CA LEU A 100 3.02 -14.91 -14.79
C LEU A 100 3.19 -16.03 -13.76
N ASN A 101 2.74 -15.82 -12.50
CA ASN A 101 2.94 -16.73 -11.37
C ASN A 101 4.42 -17.10 -11.15
N ARG A 102 5.32 -16.16 -11.39
CA ARG A 102 6.77 -16.28 -11.22
C ARG A 102 7.26 -15.31 -10.16
N ASP A 103 8.35 -15.68 -9.49
CA ASP A 103 9.00 -14.87 -8.48
C ASP A 103 10.15 -14.06 -9.11
N TRP A 104 9.83 -12.87 -9.63
CA TRP A 104 10.78 -11.94 -10.26
C TRP A 104 11.02 -10.68 -9.42
N GLN A 105 10.83 -10.78 -8.11
CA GLN A 105 10.97 -9.64 -7.23
C GLN A 105 12.41 -9.15 -7.12
N ASP A 106 12.57 -7.83 -7.14
CA ASP A 106 13.81 -7.18 -6.74
C ASP A 106 13.72 -6.84 -5.24
N PRO A 107 14.61 -7.39 -4.38
CA PRO A 107 14.57 -7.13 -2.93
C PRO A 107 14.79 -5.66 -2.55
N SER A 108 15.27 -4.83 -3.48
CA SER A 108 15.53 -3.40 -3.25
C SER A 108 14.36 -2.49 -3.60
N ASP A 109 13.35 -3.02 -4.30
CA ASP A 109 12.24 -2.25 -4.86
C ASP A 109 10.92 -2.64 -4.21
N TRP A 110 9.95 -1.73 -4.17
CA TRP A 110 8.67 -1.91 -3.52
C TRP A 110 7.48 -1.68 -4.45
N TRP A 111 6.46 -2.53 -4.40
CA TRP A 111 5.14 -2.15 -4.88
C TRP A 111 4.24 -1.70 -3.71
N CYS A 112 3.10 -1.06 -3.99
CA CYS A 112 2.31 -0.34 -3.00
C CYS A 112 1.81 -1.21 -1.83
N SER A 113 1.23 -2.37 -2.11
CA SER A 113 0.67 -3.25 -1.07
C SER A 113 1.74 -4.01 -0.29
N GLU A 114 2.83 -4.40 -0.96
CA GLU A 114 3.98 -4.99 -0.29
C GLU A 114 4.60 -4.00 0.71
N TYR A 115 4.79 -2.76 0.29
CA TYR A 115 5.34 -1.71 1.15
C TYR A 115 4.46 -1.48 2.39
N VAL A 116 3.13 -1.40 2.22
CA VAL A 116 2.21 -1.27 3.34
C VAL A 116 2.29 -2.49 4.27
N ALA A 117 2.20 -3.70 3.74
CA ALA A 117 2.25 -4.92 4.55
C ALA A 117 3.57 -5.06 5.30
N TRP A 118 4.69 -4.70 4.66
CA TRP A 118 6.00 -4.70 5.29
C TRP A 118 6.10 -3.69 6.44
N MET A 119 5.55 -2.48 6.29
CA MET A 119 5.52 -1.50 7.40
C MET A 119 4.83 -2.09 8.63
N PHE A 120 3.70 -2.77 8.47
CA PHE A 120 2.98 -3.41 9.57
C PHE A 120 3.77 -4.57 10.19
N GLU A 121 4.49 -5.35 9.39
CA GLU A 121 5.38 -6.39 9.89
C GLU A 121 6.50 -5.78 10.75
N GLN A 122 7.18 -4.75 10.27
CA GLN A 122 8.25 -4.06 11.00
C GLN A 122 7.75 -3.39 12.29
N ALA A 123 6.51 -2.95 12.30
CA ALA A 123 5.88 -2.37 13.48
C ALA A 123 5.47 -3.42 14.53
N GLY A 124 5.61 -4.71 14.23
CA GLY A 124 5.20 -5.81 15.11
C GLY A 124 3.69 -6.05 15.15
N SER A 125 2.96 -5.58 14.14
CA SER A 125 1.51 -5.76 13.99
C SER A 125 1.17 -6.24 12.57
N PRO A 126 1.67 -7.42 12.14
CA PRO A 126 1.53 -7.88 10.78
C PRO A 126 0.07 -8.06 10.37
N LEU A 127 -0.30 -7.57 9.20
CA LEU A 127 -1.64 -7.73 8.61
C LEU A 127 -1.84 -9.11 7.98
N ILE A 128 -0.75 -9.69 7.50
CA ILE A 128 -0.71 -10.98 6.81
C ILE A 128 0.51 -11.77 7.28
N ARG A 129 0.60 -13.03 6.89
CA ARG A 129 1.78 -13.85 7.21
C ARG A 129 3.04 -13.25 6.55
N ALA A 130 4.16 -13.20 7.27
CA ALA A 130 5.44 -12.66 6.78
C ALA A 130 5.87 -13.27 5.44
N SER A 131 5.66 -14.58 5.24
CA SER A 131 5.96 -15.27 3.98
C SER A 131 5.13 -14.81 2.78
N ALA A 132 4.05 -14.06 2.99
CA ALA A 132 3.16 -13.56 1.95
C ALA A 132 3.38 -12.08 1.62
N VAL A 133 4.20 -11.35 2.39
CA VAL A 133 4.41 -9.89 2.22
C VAL A 133 4.83 -9.56 0.79
N HIS A 134 5.73 -10.32 0.21
CA HIS A 134 6.26 -10.10 -1.14
C HIS A 134 5.30 -10.45 -2.28
N ARG A 135 4.15 -11.01 -2.00
CA ARG A 135 3.14 -11.39 -3.02
C ARG A 135 1.77 -10.77 -2.76
N VAL A 136 1.68 -9.90 -1.78
CA VAL A 136 0.42 -9.28 -1.41
C VAL A 136 -0.02 -8.25 -2.43
N THR A 137 -1.28 -8.33 -2.84
CA THR A 137 -1.93 -7.37 -3.72
C THR A 137 -2.76 -6.37 -2.92
N PRO A 138 -3.14 -5.21 -3.50
CA PRO A 138 -4.13 -4.33 -2.87
C PRO A 138 -5.44 -5.05 -2.53
N GLU A 139 -5.87 -5.99 -3.38
CA GLU A 139 -7.06 -6.81 -3.15
C GLU A 139 -6.92 -7.74 -1.94
N ASP A 140 -5.75 -8.31 -1.72
CA ASP A 140 -5.51 -9.17 -0.54
C ASP A 140 -5.64 -8.36 0.75
N LEU A 141 -5.13 -7.14 0.78
CA LEU A 141 -5.31 -6.24 1.93
C LEU A 141 -6.76 -5.76 2.05
N TRP A 142 -7.45 -5.52 0.93
CA TRP A 142 -8.85 -5.11 0.92
C TRP A 142 -9.80 -6.16 1.51
N LYS A 143 -9.48 -7.45 1.36
CA LYS A 143 -10.26 -8.57 1.92
C LYS A 143 -10.14 -8.71 3.44
N LEU A 144 -9.19 -8.02 4.06
CA LEU A 144 -9.07 -8.03 5.53
C LEU A 144 -10.26 -7.28 6.15
N PRO A 145 -10.67 -7.65 7.38
CA PRO A 145 -11.88 -7.12 8.00
C PRO A 145 -11.68 -5.70 8.57
N PHE A 146 -11.22 -4.80 7.72
CA PHE A 146 -11.05 -3.40 8.08
C PHE A 146 -12.40 -2.67 8.10
N LYS A 147 -12.50 -1.66 8.94
CA LYS A 147 -13.68 -0.80 9.02
C LYS A 147 -13.59 0.30 7.97
N VAL A 148 -14.51 0.33 7.01
CA VAL A 148 -14.62 1.43 6.06
C VAL A 148 -15.12 2.68 6.78
N VAL A 149 -14.37 3.78 6.69
CA VAL A 149 -14.74 5.07 7.31
C VAL A 149 -15.09 6.14 6.28
N TYR A 150 -14.64 5.98 5.03
CA TYR A 150 -15.01 6.84 3.91
C TYR A 150 -14.94 6.07 2.59
N SER A 151 -15.88 6.34 1.69
CA SER A 151 -15.87 5.84 0.30
C SER A 151 -16.47 6.91 -0.62
N SER A 152 -15.76 7.25 -1.71
CA SER A 152 -16.23 8.16 -2.75
C SER A 152 -16.91 7.38 -3.89
#